data_05f9f8faa9c241cb763e248c5502ce12
#
_entry.id   05f9f8faa9c241cb763e248c5502ce12
#
_cell.length_a   1.000
_cell.length_b   1.000
_cell.length_c   1.000
_cell.angle_alpha   90.00
_cell.angle_beta   90.00
_cell.angle_gamma   90.00
#
_symmetry.space_group_name_H-M   'P 1'
#
loop_
_entity.id
_entity.type
_entity.pdbx_description
1 polymer ?
#
loop_
_entity_poly.entity_id
_entity_poly.type
_entity_poly.pdbx_seq_one_letter_code
_entity_poly.pdbx_strand_id
1 'polypeptide(L)'
;MSAAALFDDGFDAQRVLMGLSLATRQEIKPGSTLIVLDEIQTNPRAITALKYFCEELPAYAVAAAGSLLGLSAHEGSGYPVGKVETLNLHPLSFREYVCGKQKVNKMACSV
;
A
#
# COMPACT_ATOMS: atom_id res chain seq x y z
N MET A 1 16.18 9.55 8.98
CA MET A 1 15.81 9.80 7.59
C MET A 1 14.36 9.40 7.42
N SER A 2 13.49 10.29 6.98
CA SER A 2 12.08 9.93 6.73
C SER A 2 12.00 9.07 5.48
N ALA A 3 11.21 7.98 5.51
CA ALA A 3 10.99 7.13 4.35
C ALA A 3 10.43 7.91 3.13
N ALA A 4 9.73 9.01 3.38
CA ALA A 4 9.23 9.91 2.34
C ALA A 4 10.34 10.54 1.49
N ALA A 5 11.50 10.84 2.08
CA ALA A 5 12.64 11.45 1.39
C ALA A 5 13.30 10.52 0.35
N LEU A 6 13.03 9.20 0.42
CA LEU A 6 13.57 8.24 -0.54
C LEU A 6 13.03 8.43 -1.97
N PHE A 7 11.90 9.11 -2.11
CA PHE A 7 11.24 9.36 -3.38
C PHE A 7 11.51 10.76 -3.95
N ASP A 8 12.28 11.60 -3.24
CA ASP A 8 12.44 13.02 -3.62
C ASP A 8 13.40 13.24 -4.80
N ASP A 9 14.41 12.41 -4.95
CA ASP A 9 15.46 12.54 -5.98
C ASP A 9 15.27 11.64 -7.22
N GLY A 10 14.02 11.29 -7.51
CA GLY A 10 13.69 10.33 -8.55
C GLY A 10 13.73 8.88 -8.06
N PHE A 11 13.15 7.98 -8.86
CA PHE A 11 13.09 6.57 -8.51
C PHE A 11 14.36 5.86 -8.96
N ASP A 12 15.06 5.30 -8.02
CA ASP A 12 16.13 4.33 -8.21
C ASP A 12 15.79 3.09 -7.38
N ALA A 13 15.55 1.98 -8.05
CA ALA A 13 15.04 0.76 -7.45
C ALA A 13 15.91 0.25 -6.29
N GLN A 14 17.23 0.22 -6.49
CA GLN A 14 18.15 -0.28 -5.49
C GLN A 14 18.29 0.67 -4.30
N ARG A 15 18.34 1.97 -4.57
CA ARG A 15 18.39 3.00 -3.53
C ARG A 15 17.14 2.98 -2.66
N VAL A 16 15.97 2.85 -3.28
CA VAL A 16 14.69 2.77 -2.55
C VAL A 16 14.63 1.53 -1.68
N LEU A 17 14.96 0.35 -2.21
CA LEU A 17 14.97 -0.89 -1.42
C LEU A 17 15.96 -0.83 -0.26
N MET A 18 17.18 -0.33 -0.49
CA MET A 18 18.18 -0.16 0.57
C MET A 18 17.70 0.82 1.63
N GLY A 19 17.13 1.95 1.21
CA GLY A 19 16.60 2.96 2.12
C GLY A 19 15.43 2.46 2.97
N LEU A 20 14.51 1.70 2.37
CA LEU A 20 13.41 1.06 3.08
C LEU A 20 13.92 0.00 4.07
N SER A 21 14.89 -0.82 3.67
CA SER A 21 15.51 -1.82 4.54
C SER A 21 16.19 -1.16 5.75
N LEU A 22 16.90 -0.06 5.54
CA LEU A 22 17.54 0.69 6.62
C LEU A 22 16.52 1.37 7.54
N ALA A 23 15.46 1.97 6.98
CA ALA A 23 14.43 2.65 7.74
C ALA A 23 13.61 1.69 8.62
N THR A 24 13.31 0.51 8.10
CA THR A 24 12.52 -0.52 8.81
C THR A 24 13.37 -1.48 9.64
N ARG A 25 14.69 -1.48 9.43
CA ARG A 25 15.63 -2.47 9.98
C ARG A 25 15.23 -3.91 9.65
N GLN A 26 14.65 -4.11 8.48
CA GLN A 26 14.21 -5.41 7.99
C GLN A 26 14.87 -5.70 6.64
N GLU A 27 15.25 -6.94 6.44
CA GLU A 27 15.70 -7.40 5.13
C GLU A 27 14.51 -7.55 4.18
N ILE A 28 14.58 -6.91 3.02
CA ILE A 28 13.53 -6.97 2.00
C ILE A 28 13.91 -8.02 0.97
N LYS A 29 13.15 -9.11 0.93
CA LYS A 29 13.39 -10.24 0.04
C LYS A 29 12.33 -10.36 -1.05
N PRO A 30 12.73 -10.57 -2.32
CA PRO A 30 11.78 -10.81 -3.39
C PRO A 30 10.93 -12.04 -3.10
N GLY A 31 9.64 -11.98 -3.44
CA GLY A 31 8.70 -13.07 -3.31
C GLY A 31 8.25 -13.42 -1.88
N SER A 32 8.86 -12.86 -0.84
CA SER A 32 8.53 -13.15 0.56
C SER A 32 8.25 -11.94 1.43
N THR A 33 8.57 -10.73 0.95
CA THR A 33 8.32 -9.47 1.65
C THR A 33 7.21 -8.69 0.96
N LEU A 34 6.24 -8.20 1.72
CA LEU A 34 5.26 -7.22 1.27
C LEU A 34 5.70 -5.83 1.73
N ILE A 35 5.90 -4.93 0.80
CA ILE A 35 6.16 -3.51 1.06
C ILE A 35 4.81 -2.80 1.20
N VAL A 36 4.54 -2.16 2.34
CA VAL A 36 3.32 -1.40 2.57
C VAL A 36 3.66 0.09 2.67
N LEU A 37 3.07 0.88 1.78
CA LEU A 37 3.16 2.33 1.78
C LEU A 37 1.85 2.89 2.32
N ASP A 38 1.85 3.36 3.57
CA ASP A 38 0.68 3.93 4.22
C ASP A 38 0.62 5.45 4.01
N GLU A 39 -0.61 6.01 4.04
CA GLU A 39 -0.87 7.44 3.82
C GLU A 39 -0.22 8.00 2.55
N ILE A 40 -0.23 7.21 1.48
CA ILE A 40 0.51 7.52 0.24
C ILE A 40 0.08 8.82 -0.42
N GLN A 41 -1.17 9.28 -0.18
CA GLN A 41 -1.68 10.55 -0.70
C GLN A 41 -0.89 11.77 -0.17
N THR A 42 -0.17 11.63 0.93
CA THR A 42 0.66 12.72 1.49
C THR A 42 1.93 12.96 0.68
N ASN A 43 2.31 12.01 -0.19
CA ASN A 43 3.49 12.12 -1.04
C ASN A 43 3.16 11.77 -2.51
N PRO A 44 2.88 12.77 -3.37
CA PRO A 44 2.58 12.53 -4.78
C PRO A 44 3.68 11.78 -5.54
N ARG A 45 4.94 11.93 -5.14
CA ARG A 45 6.07 11.20 -5.74
C ARG A 45 6.04 9.72 -5.41
N ALA A 46 5.59 9.36 -4.21
CA ALA A 46 5.38 7.96 -3.83
C ALA A 46 4.26 7.32 -4.67
N ILE A 47 3.20 8.04 -5.00
CA ILE A 47 2.15 7.56 -5.92
C ILE A 47 2.75 7.27 -7.30
N THR A 48 3.53 8.20 -7.83
CA THR A 48 4.23 8.00 -9.13
C THR A 48 5.21 6.83 -9.07
N ALA A 49 5.87 6.62 -7.93
CA ALA A 49 6.82 5.53 -7.74
C ALA A 49 6.17 4.13 -7.84
N LEU A 50 4.86 3.99 -7.59
CA LEU A 50 4.14 2.73 -7.78
C LEU A 50 4.30 2.17 -9.20
N LYS A 51 4.35 3.04 -10.21
CA LYS A 51 4.63 2.65 -11.59
C LYS A 51 5.98 1.96 -11.71
N TYR A 52 6.99 2.55 -11.13
CA TYR A 52 8.36 2.04 -11.20
C TYR A 52 8.54 0.76 -10.39
N PHE A 53 7.84 0.63 -9.25
CA PHE A 53 7.80 -0.66 -8.54
C PHE A 53 7.27 -1.77 -9.43
N CYS A 54 6.21 -1.52 -10.20
CA CYS A 54 5.66 -2.50 -11.13
C CYS A 54 6.64 -2.83 -12.28
N GLU A 55 7.32 -1.82 -12.82
CA GLU A 55 8.17 -1.96 -14.02
C GLU A 55 9.57 -2.49 -13.69
N GLU A 56 10.20 -1.99 -12.62
CA GLU A 56 11.60 -2.28 -12.28
C GLU A 56 11.75 -3.34 -11.19
N LEU A 57 10.74 -3.51 -10.35
CA LEU A 57 10.77 -4.42 -9.20
C LEU A 57 9.60 -5.41 -9.18
N PRO A 58 9.32 -6.13 -10.28
CA PRO A 58 8.15 -7.02 -10.37
C PRO A 58 8.21 -8.20 -9.40
N ALA A 59 9.38 -8.52 -8.85
CA ALA A 59 9.55 -9.58 -7.87
C ALA A 59 9.13 -9.17 -6.44
N TYR A 60 8.84 -7.88 -6.21
CA TYR A 60 8.44 -7.37 -4.90
C TYR A 60 6.96 -7.03 -4.87
N ALA A 61 6.25 -7.59 -3.92
CA ALA A 61 4.85 -7.25 -3.68
C ALA A 61 4.76 -5.89 -2.97
N VAL A 62 3.96 -4.98 -3.52
CA VAL A 62 3.74 -3.65 -2.97
C VAL A 62 2.25 -3.42 -2.78
N ALA A 63 1.85 -2.95 -1.62
CA ALA A 63 0.52 -2.46 -1.33
C ALA A 63 0.61 -0.99 -0.89
N ALA A 64 -0.29 -0.16 -1.37
CA ALA A 64 -0.40 1.22 -0.95
C ALA A 64 -1.76 1.45 -0.31
N ALA A 65 -1.78 2.15 0.82
CA ALA A 65 -2.99 2.53 1.50
C ALA A 65 -3.07 4.06 1.61
N GLY A 66 -4.27 4.59 1.54
CA GLY A 66 -4.50 6.02 1.71
C GLY A 66 -5.98 6.38 1.58
N SER A 67 -6.32 7.54 2.11
CA SER A 67 -7.64 8.13 1.93
C SER A 67 -7.70 8.89 0.60
N LEU A 68 -8.87 8.94 -0.03
CA LEU A 68 -9.14 9.71 -1.25
C LEU A 68 -8.29 9.32 -2.49
N LEU A 69 -7.69 8.14 -2.52
CA LEU A 69 -6.92 7.66 -3.67
C LEU A 69 -7.73 7.65 -4.98
N GLY A 70 -9.03 7.38 -4.90
CA GLY A 70 -9.93 7.42 -6.04
C GLY A 70 -10.12 8.80 -6.67
N LEU A 71 -10.01 9.88 -5.89
CA LEU A 71 -10.09 11.25 -6.40
C LEU A 71 -8.80 11.64 -7.13
N SER A 72 -7.65 11.25 -6.62
CA SER A 72 -6.35 11.47 -7.25
C SER A 72 -6.21 10.75 -8.59
N ALA A 73 -6.92 9.64 -8.77
CA ALA A 73 -6.97 8.91 -10.05
C ALA A 73 -7.68 9.68 -11.17
N HIS A 74 -8.57 10.63 -10.82
CA HIS A 74 -9.34 11.40 -11.80
C HIS A 74 -8.71 12.77 -12.14
N GLU A 75 -7.79 13.28 -11.36
CA GLU A 75 -7.19 14.60 -11.56
C GLU A 75 -5.94 14.63 -12.47
N GLY A 76 -5.68 13.59 -13.24
CA GLY A 76 -4.72 13.62 -14.38
C GLY A 76 -3.24 13.74 -14.01
N SER A 77 -2.87 13.75 -12.75
CA SER A 77 -1.48 13.92 -12.32
C SER A 77 -0.87 12.64 -11.75
N GLY A 78 -0.26 11.85 -12.63
CA GLY A 78 0.73 10.85 -12.20
C GLY A 78 0.22 9.53 -11.65
N TYR A 79 -1.10 9.28 -11.62
CA TYR A 79 -1.61 7.98 -11.21
C TYR A 79 -1.27 6.91 -12.25
N PRO A 80 -0.63 5.81 -11.88
CA PRO A 80 -0.14 4.79 -12.82
C PRO A 80 -1.27 3.89 -13.34
N VAL A 81 -2.07 4.41 -14.28
CA VAL A 81 -3.17 3.66 -14.91
C VAL A 81 -2.66 2.36 -15.52
N GLY A 82 -3.34 1.26 -15.21
CA GLY A 82 -2.99 -0.08 -15.71
C GLY A 82 -1.79 -0.75 -15.05
N LYS A 83 -1.14 -0.09 -14.08
CA LYS A 83 -0.01 -0.63 -13.30
C LYS A 83 -0.37 -0.90 -11.83
N VAL A 84 -1.52 -0.41 -11.40
CA VAL A 84 -2.02 -0.54 -10.03
C VAL A 84 -3.44 -1.05 -10.07
N GLU A 85 -3.74 -2.06 -9.28
CA GLU A 85 -5.08 -2.53 -9.01
C GLU A 85 -5.61 -1.84 -7.75
N THR A 86 -6.82 -1.29 -7.83
CA THR A 86 -7.43 -0.54 -6.73
C THR A 86 -8.47 -1.38 -6.02
N LEU A 87 -8.34 -1.51 -4.71
CA LEU A 87 -9.33 -2.11 -3.82
C LEU A 87 -9.97 -1.02 -2.95
N ASN A 88 -11.29 -0.91 -3.01
CA ASN A 88 -12.02 0.01 -2.15
C ASN A 88 -12.36 -0.69 -0.83
N LEU A 89 -11.85 -0.15 0.26
CA LEU A 89 -12.17 -0.59 1.61
C LEU A 89 -13.19 0.36 2.22
N HIS A 90 -14.41 -0.14 2.43
CA HIS A 90 -15.50 0.61 3.06
C HIS A 90 -15.62 0.25 4.54
N PRO A 91 -16.12 1.16 5.39
CA PRO A 91 -16.53 0.82 6.74
C PRO A 91 -17.58 -0.30 6.74
N LEU A 92 -17.61 -1.09 7.81
CA LEU A 92 -18.63 -2.12 7.97
C LEU A 92 -20.03 -1.50 7.89
N SER A 93 -20.88 -2.07 7.07
CA SER A 93 -22.31 -1.78 7.10
C SER A 93 -22.94 -2.31 8.39
N PHE A 94 -24.07 -1.75 8.80
CA PHE A 94 -24.81 -2.24 9.96
C PHE A 94 -25.11 -3.76 9.87
N ARG A 95 -25.46 -4.23 8.69
CA ARG A 95 -25.73 -5.65 8.44
C ARG A 95 -24.50 -6.53 8.67
N GLU A 96 -23.35 -6.14 8.16
CA GLU A 96 -22.08 -6.88 8.35
C GLU A 96 -21.67 -6.89 9.82
N TYR A 97 -21.82 -5.78 10.51
CA TYR A 97 -21.55 -5.68 11.94
C TYR A 97 -22.42 -6.64 12.77
N VAL A 98 -23.73 -6.68 12.51
CA VAL A 98 -24.67 -7.59 13.19
C VAL A 98 -24.35 -9.05 12.88
N CYS A 99 -24.09 -9.38 11.60
CA CYS A 99 -23.73 -10.74 11.19
C CYS A 99 -22.38 -11.18 11.81
N GLY A 100 -21.41 -10.28 11.90
CA GLY A 100 -20.12 -10.55 12.56
C GLY A 100 -20.30 -10.87 14.04
N LYS A 101 -21.09 -10.10 14.77
CA LYS A 101 -21.40 -10.38 16.18
C LYS A 101 -22.08 -11.72 16.40
N GLN A 102 -22.99 -12.13 15.51
CA GLN A 102 -23.64 -13.44 15.63
C GLN A 102 -22.66 -14.60 15.48
N LYS A 103 -21.67 -14.49 14.61
CA LYS A 103 -20.62 -15.50 14.45
C LYS A 103 -19.74 -15.63 15.69
N VAL A 104 -19.36 -14.52 16.30
CA VAL A 104 -18.58 -14.50 17.54
C VAL A 104 -19.35 -15.15 18.69
N ASN A 105 -20.63 -14.84 18.85
CA ASN A 105 -21.46 -15.45 19.89
C ASN A 105 -21.65 -16.96 19.69
N LYS A 106 -21.74 -17.44 18.46
CA LYS A 106 -21.80 -18.90 18.18
C LYS A 106 -20.51 -19.62 18.52
N MET A 107 -19.35 -18.98 18.30
CA MET A 107 -18.05 -19.56 18.71
C MET A 107 -17.88 -19.57 20.23
N ALA A 108 -18.44 -18.59 20.95
CA ALA A 108 -18.40 -18.58 22.41
C ALA A 108 -19.37 -19.59 23.06
N CYS A 109 -20.38 -20.05 22.34
CA CYS A 109 -21.30 -21.10 22.81
C CYS A 109 -20.82 -22.53 22.52
N SER A 110 -19.64 -22.71 21.94
CA SER A 110 -19.06 -24.02 21.62
C SER A 110 -17.94 -24.46 22.60
N VAL A 111 -17.94 -23.85 23.78
CA VAL A 111 -17.05 -24.25 24.88
C VAL A 111 -17.86 -24.91 25.97
#